data_3944f9aaed6a016834f17a6f89639ec8
#
_entry.id   3944f9aaed6a016834f17a6f89639ec8
#
_cell.length_a   1.000
_cell.length_b   1.000
_cell.length_c   1.000
_cell.angle_alpha   90.00
_cell.angle_beta   90.00
_cell.angle_gamma   90.00
#
_symmetry.space_group_name_H-M   'P 1'
#
loop_
_entity.id
_entity.type
_entity.pdbx_description
1 polymer ?
#
loop_
_entity_poly.entity_id
_entity_poly.type
_entity_poly.pdbx_seq_one_letter_code
_entity_poly.pdbx_strand_id
1 'polypeptide(L)'
;MIDVCDYLHDDNKTKEDLLNHVKIVKTTYEDAYDIITILNSCFGVRSKEEALQQLLYSKADLDNSVKVIDERDGKIYGILILSEYPIEVGSPIRHFNYALANHLSRYKQLNGHSFILDERLRGTTIHKKMLLFNKEFIDKYDIVWCAVEKSLKSHNYWKHLGFEEILDIDEAKFYIKPKNKTLMLEIFIIKLLSEQHEKDNNF
;
A
#
# COMPACT_ATOMS: atom_id res chain seq x y z
N MET A 1 -4.93 9.11 -6.42
CA MET A 1 -4.10 10.27 -6.04
C MET A 1 -3.72 9.99 -4.61
N ILE A 2 -2.45 9.82 -4.35
CA ILE A 2 -1.91 9.63 -3.01
C ILE A 2 -2.08 10.95 -2.30
N ASP A 3 -2.52 10.93 -1.05
CA ASP A 3 -2.93 12.16 -0.37
C ASP A 3 -1.80 13.17 -0.19
N VAL A 4 -2.21 14.43 -0.12
CA VAL A 4 -1.32 15.56 0.12
C VAL A 4 -0.94 15.55 1.59
N CYS A 5 0.34 15.54 1.86
CA CYS A 5 0.87 15.64 3.19
C CYS A 5 1.58 16.97 3.35
N ASP A 6 1.08 17.84 4.23
CA ASP A 6 1.67 19.16 4.50
C ASP A 6 3.13 19.07 4.94
N TYR A 7 3.52 17.93 5.54
CA TYR A 7 4.91 17.67 5.92
C TYR A 7 5.88 17.71 4.74
N LEU A 8 5.42 17.31 3.53
CA LEU A 8 6.27 17.23 2.35
C LEU A 8 6.34 18.56 1.58
N HIS A 9 5.59 19.59 1.96
CA HIS A 9 5.47 20.87 1.22
C HIS A 9 6.29 22.04 1.76
N ASP A 10 6.97 21.87 2.88
CA ASP A 10 7.69 22.96 3.54
C ASP A 10 9.05 23.28 2.90
N ASP A 11 9.03 23.52 1.58
CA ASP A 11 10.20 24.02 0.84
C ASP A 11 9.80 24.70 -0.48
N ASN A 12 10.72 25.49 -1.04
CA ASN A 12 10.53 26.23 -2.28
C ASN A 12 11.01 25.46 -3.54
N LYS A 13 11.23 24.13 -3.44
CA LYS A 13 11.73 23.32 -4.55
C LYS A 13 10.64 23.11 -5.60
N THR A 14 10.98 23.31 -6.86
CA THR A 14 10.08 23.05 -7.97
C THR A 14 10.04 21.55 -8.33
N LYS A 15 9.05 21.14 -9.11
CA LYS A 15 8.97 19.78 -9.65
C LYS A 15 10.21 19.40 -10.45
N GLU A 16 10.68 20.31 -11.31
CA GLU A 16 11.86 20.08 -12.15
C GLU A 16 13.13 19.94 -11.29
N ASP A 17 13.27 20.81 -10.30
CA ASP A 17 14.38 20.74 -9.35
C ASP A 17 14.40 19.40 -8.61
N LEU A 18 13.24 18.95 -8.11
CA LEU A 18 13.14 17.66 -7.44
C LEU A 18 13.46 16.49 -8.36
N LEU A 19 12.92 16.47 -9.59
CA LEU A 19 13.16 15.39 -10.54
C LEU A 19 14.64 15.20 -10.89
N ASN A 20 15.42 16.27 -10.84
CA ASN A 20 16.86 16.25 -11.12
C ASN A 20 17.69 15.75 -9.93
N HIS A 21 17.16 15.79 -8.70
CA HIS A 21 17.95 15.53 -7.51
C HIS A 21 17.37 14.43 -6.61
N VAL A 22 16.18 13.88 -6.94
CA VAL A 22 15.62 12.80 -6.12
C VAL A 22 16.24 11.45 -6.47
N LYS A 23 16.47 10.67 -5.42
CA LYS A 23 16.98 9.30 -5.48
C LYS A 23 16.06 8.36 -4.71
N ILE A 24 15.89 7.15 -5.24
CA ILE A 24 15.18 6.07 -4.54
C ILE A 24 16.21 5.22 -3.82
N VAL A 25 16.01 5.04 -2.53
CA VAL A 25 16.89 4.24 -1.66
C VAL A 25 16.04 3.37 -0.74
N LYS A 26 16.64 2.33 -0.17
CA LYS A 26 15.99 1.55 0.89
C LYS A 26 15.78 2.41 2.13
N THR A 27 14.71 2.12 2.86
CA THR A 27 14.57 2.62 4.23
C THR A 27 15.46 1.80 5.18
N THR A 28 15.72 2.35 6.35
CA THR A 28 16.40 1.68 7.45
C THR A 28 15.64 1.95 8.74
N TYR A 29 15.97 1.25 9.81
CA TYR A 29 15.38 1.54 11.13
C TYR A 29 15.69 2.94 11.66
N GLU A 30 16.77 3.57 11.18
CA GLU A 30 17.13 4.95 11.51
C GLU A 30 16.11 5.95 10.96
N ASP A 31 15.42 5.61 9.86
CA ASP A 31 14.37 6.42 9.25
C ASP A 31 13.03 6.34 10.00
N ALA A 32 12.90 5.47 11.00
CA ALA A 32 11.62 5.18 11.64
C ALA A 32 10.94 6.44 12.19
N TYR A 33 11.71 7.38 12.75
CA TYR A 33 11.16 8.62 13.28
C TYR A 33 10.54 9.51 12.19
N ASP A 34 11.24 9.66 11.06
CA ASP A 34 10.76 10.46 9.93
C ASP A 34 9.55 9.80 9.26
N ILE A 35 9.59 8.47 9.10
CA ILE A 35 8.47 7.68 8.57
C ILE A 35 7.23 7.86 9.46
N ILE A 36 7.37 7.72 10.79
CA ILE A 36 6.28 7.92 11.74
C ILE A 36 5.72 9.35 11.63
N THR A 37 6.59 10.34 11.48
CA THR A 37 6.18 11.74 11.32
C THR A 37 5.39 11.96 10.03
N ILE A 38 5.84 11.37 8.91
CA ILE A 38 5.13 11.41 7.62
C ILE A 38 3.77 10.72 7.72
N LEU A 39 3.71 9.52 8.29
CA LEU A 39 2.46 8.78 8.47
C LEU A 39 1.46 9.56 9.34
N ASN A 40 1.93 10.13 10.45
CA ASN A 40 1.09 10.94 11.33
C ASN A 40 0.49 12.15 10.60
N SER A 41 1.29 12.84 9.77
CA SER A 41 0.84 14.00 9.03
C SER A 41 -0.10 13.64 7.86
N CYS A 42 0.13 12.51 7.19
CA CYS A 42 -0.58 12.15 5.96
C CYS A 42 -1.89 11.41 6.19
N PHE A 43 -1.98 10.60 7.23
CA PHE A 43 -3.16 9.75 7.48
C PHE A 43 -4.01 10.22 8.66
N GLY A 44 -3.78 11.45 9.16
CA GLY A 44 -4.57 11.99 10.28
C GLY A 44 -4.47 11.13 11.55
N VAL A 45 -3.39 10.36 11.70
CA VAL A 45 -3.13 9.57 12.90
C VAL A 45 -3.00 10.52 14.07
N ARG A 46 -3.66 10.24 15.17
CA ARG A 46 -3.81 11.18 16.31
C ARG A 46 -2.48 11.54 16.98
N SER A 47 -1.50 10.64 16.92
CA SER A 47 -0.17 10.86 17.50
C SER A 47 0.92 10.03 16.81
N LYS A 48 2.18 10.38 17.07
CA LYS A 48 3.34 9.57 16.61
C LYS A 48 3.36 8.19 17.26
N GLU A 49 2.87 8.06 18.48
CA GLU A 49 2.74 6.79 19.19
C GLU A 49 1.76 5.86 18.48
N GLU A 50 0.63 6.41 18.00
CA GLU A 50 -0.35 5.64 17.21
C GLU A 50 0.24 5.20 15.86
N ALA A 51 0.97 6.09 15.16
CA ALA A 51 1.67 5.74 13.92
C ALA A 51 2.72 4.63 14.14
N LEU A 52 3.49 4.70 15.22
CA LEU A 52 4.42 3.64 15.61
C LEU A 52 3.69 2.33 15.88
N GLN A 53 2.59 2.35 16.63
CA GLN A 53 1.78 1.16 16.90
C GLN A 53 1.25 0.54 15.62
N GLN A 54 0.80 1.34 14.64
CA GLN A 54 0.35 0.84 13.34
C GLN A 54 1.48 0.12 12.58
N LEU A 55 2.69 0.69 12.55
CA LEU A 55 3.85 0.05 11.91
C LEU A 55 4.22 -1.27 12.60
N LEU A 56 4.23 -1.30 13.93
CA LEU A 56 4.53 -2.51 14.70
C LEU A 56 3.43 -3.58 14.53
N TYR A 57 2.16 -3.17 14.60
CA TYR A 57 1.03 -4.08 14.43
C TYR A 57 1.00 -4.70 13.03
N SER A 58 1.23 -3.91 11.99
CA SER A 58 1.28 -4.37 10.60
C SER A 58 2.57 -5.14 10.27
N LYS A 59 3.52 -5.24 11.19
CA LYS A 59 4.84 -5.84 10.95
C LYS A 59 5.55 -5.20 9.75
N ALA A 60 5.57 -3.87 9.72
CA ALA A 60 6.22 -3.11 8.66
C ALA A 60 7.70 -3.54 8.52
N ASP A 61 8.08 -3.87 7.30
CA ASP A 61 9.45 -4.29 6.96
C ASP A 61 10.21 -3.08 6.39
N LEU A 62 10.87 -2.33 7.26
CA LEU A 62 11.61 -1.15 6.85
C LEU A 62 12.80 -1.50 5.96
N ASP A 63 13.50 -2.62 6.20
CA ASP A 63 14.66 -3.03 5.41
C ASP A 63 14.30 -3.37 3.95
N ASN A 64 13.06 -3.76 3.70
CA ASN A 64 12.53 -4.03 2.36
C ASN A 64 11.56 -2.95 1.87
N SER A 65 11.42 -1.85 2.60
CA SER A 65 10.69 -0.66 2.18
C SER A 65 11.61 0.33 1.45
N VAL A 66 11.04 1.34 0.81
CA VAL A 66 11.83 2.34 0.08
C VAL A 66 11.36 3.76 0.37
N LYS A 67 12.30 4.69 0.26
CA LYS A 67 12.05 6.14 0.34
C LYS A 67 12.61 6.84 -0.89
N VAL A 68 12.01 7.99 -1.21
CA VAL A 68 12.50 8.96 -2.19
C VAL A 68 13.10 10.11 -1.43
N ILE A 69 14.38 10.37 -1.60
CA ILE A 69 15.09 11.46 -0.93
C ILE A 69 15.65 12.45 -1.95
N ASP A 70 15.75 13.71 -1.55
CA ASP A 70 16.64 14.65 -2.25
C ASP A 70 18.08 14.38 -1.79
N GLU A 71 18.96 14.06 -2.71
CA GLU A 71 20.34 13.68 -2.41
C GLU A 71 21.20 14.82 -1.82
N ARG A 72 20.73 16.08 -1.93
CA ARG A 72 21.45 17.26 -1.44
C ARG A 72 21.29 17.46 0.07
N ASP A 73 20.12 17.13 0.62
CA ASP A 73 19.78 17.39 2.03
C ASP A 73 19.20 16.19 2.77
N GLY A 74 18.98 15.06 2.06
CA GLY A 74 18.42 13.84 2.62
C GLY A 74 16.92 13.90 2.93
N LYS A 75 16.23 15.01 2.61
CA LYS A 75 14.79 15.18 2.89
C LYS A 75 13.97 14.15 2.12
N ILE A 76 12.99 13.54 2.79
CA ILE A 76 12.14 12.49 2.23
C ILE A 76 10.96 13.12 1.48
N TYR A 77 10.75 12.71 0.21
CA TYR A 77 9.67 13.12 -0.69
C TYR A 77 8.71 11.99 -1.06
N GLY A 78 8.93 10.82 -0.54
CA GLY A 78 8.01 9.69 -0.72
C GLY A 78 8.47 8.47 0.06
N ILE A 79 7.51 7.63 0.39
CA ILE A 79 7.75 6.33 1.05
C ILE A 79 6.85 5.26 0.44
N LEU A 80 7.35 4.05 0.37
CA LEU A 80 6.58 2.83 0.14
C LEU A 80 6.94 1.85 1.25
N ILE A 81 6.04 1.69 2.20
CA ILE A 81 6.18 0.76 3.31
C ILE A 81 5.55 -0.57 2.94
N LEU A 82 6.32 -1.63 3.04
CA LEU A 82 5.90 -3.01 2.79
C LEU A 82 5.79 -3.76 4.12
N SER A 83 4.90 -4.76 4.17
CA SER A 83 4.77 -5.62 5.34
C SER A 83 4.30 -7.03 4.94
N GLU A 84 4.75 -8.05 5.67
CA GLU A 84 4.28 -9.42 5.49
C GLU A 84 2.95 -9.69 6.23
N TYR A 85 2.06 -8.70 6.27
CA TYR A 85 0.80 -8.78 6.99
C TYR A 85 -0.29 -9.38 6.09
N PRO A 86 -0.88 -10.52 6.46
CA PRO A 86 -1.86 -11.20 5.61
C PRO A 86 -3.19 -10.43 5.56
N ILE A 87 -3.85 -10.43 4.38
CA ILE A 87 -5.10 -9.71 4.18
C ILE A 87 -6.22 -10.21 5.10
N GLU A 88 -6.27 -11.51 5.38
CA GLU A 88 -7.28 -12.11 6.27
C GLU A 88 -7.11 -11.72 7.74
N VAL A 89 -5.99 -11.09 8.10
CA VAL A 89 -5.72 -10.53 9.42
C VAL A 89 -5.84 -9.01 9.39
N GLY A 90 -5.33 -8.36 8.33
CA GLY A 90 -5.30 -6.90 8.18
C GLY A 90 -6.58 -6.30 7.59
N SER A 91 -7.59 -7.12 7.29
CA SER A 91 -8.87 -6.66 6.75
C SER A 91 -10.04 -7.42 7.36
N PRO A 92 -11.25 -6.88 7.27
CA PRO A 92 -12.46 -7.57 7.73
C PRO A 92 -12.97 -8.67 6.77
N ILE A 93 -12.18 -9.10 5.79
CA ILE A 93 -12.61 -10.07 4.75
C ILE A 93 -13.18 -11.37 5.33
N ARG A 94 -12.69 -11.81 6.50
CA ARG A 94 -13.23 -13.00 7.18
C ARG A 94 -14.69 -12.85 7.60
N HIS A 95 -15.12 -11.64 7.92
CA HIS A 95 -16.51 -11.35 8.29
C HIS A 95 -17.42 -11.28 7.07
N PHE A 96 -16.90 -10.82 5.94
CA PHE A 96 -17.67 -10.66 4.71
C PHE A 96 -17.58 -11.86 3.77
N ASN A 97 -16.47 -12.59 3.79
CA ASN A 97 -16.27 -13.76 2.94
C ASN A 97 -15.25 -14.73 3.54
N TYR A 98 -15.71 -15.60 4.42
CA TYR A 98 -14.85 -16.57 5.09
C TYR A 98 -14.15 -17.54 4.13
N ALA A 99 -14.85 -18.01 3.07
CA ALA A 99 -14.30 -18.94 2.09
C ALA A 99 -13.12 -18.30 1.34
N LEU A 100 -13.28 -17.05 0.92
CA LEU A 100 -12.23 -16.28 0.26
C LEU A 100 -11.04 -16.03 1.21
N ALA A 101 -11.30 -15.60 2.45
CA ALA A 101 -10.27 -15.39 3.45
C ALA A 101 -9.44 -16.66 3.70
N ASN A 102 -10.10 -17.81 3.84
CA ASN A 102 -9.45 -19.10 4.03
C ASN A 102 -8.69 -19.58 2.79
N HIS A 103 -9.13 -19.23 1.60
CA HIS A 103 -8.38 -19.50 0.37
C HIS A 103 -7.10 -18.64 0.31
N LEU A 104 -7.22 -17.34 0.55
CA LEU A 104 -6.09 -16.39 0.52
C LEU A 104 -5.01 -16.73 1.55
N SER A 105 -5.39 -17.26 2.73
CA SER A 105 -4.44 -17.62 3.80
C SER A 105 -3.43 -18.72 3.42
N ARG A 106 -3.63 -19.41 2.29
CA ARG A 106 -2.73 -20.47 1.78
C ARG A 106 -1.56 -19.92 0.98
N TYR A 107 -1.57 -18.63 0.67
CA TYR A 107 -0.58 -17.99 -0.20
C TYR A 107 0.33 -17.06 0.59
N LYS A 108 1.56 -16.90 0.11
CA LYS A 108 2.50 -15.92 0.65
C LYS A 108 2.07 -14.51 0.23
N GLN A 109 1.79 -13.66 1.20
CA GLN A 109 1.20 -12.36 0.96
C GLN A 109 2.11 -11.22 1.37
N LEU A 110 2.05 -10.12 0.59
CA LEU A 110 2.72 -8.86 0.86
C LEU A 110 1.71 -7.73 0.88
N ASN A 111 1.70 -6.95 1.94
CA ASN A 111 0.90 -5.74 2.07
C ASN A 111 1.71 -4.52 1.62
N GLY A 112 1.16 -3.74 0.69
CA GLY A 112 1.55 -2.35 0.49
C GLY A 112 0.90 -1.50 1.57
N HIS A 113 1.56 -1.38 2.73
CA HIS A 113 0.99 -0.74 3.92
C HIS A 113 0.76 0.76 3.71
N SER A 114 1.76 1.46 3.16
CA SER A 114 1.68 2.90 2.93
C SER A 114 2.44 3.27 1.67
N PHE A 115 1.81 4.04 0.80
CA PHE A 115 2.43 4.57 -0.40
C PHE A 115 2.15 6.07 -0.50
N ILE A 116 3.11 6.86 -0.10
CA ILE A 116 3.05 8.32 -0.06
C ILE A 116 4.07 8.88 -1.05
N LEU A 117 3.68 9.90 -1.79
CA LEU A 117 4.55 10.61 -2.72
C LEU A 117 4.16 12.09 -2.74
N ASP A 118 5.16 12.96 -2.61
CA ASP A 118 4.99 14.41 -2.73
C ASP A 118 4.22 14.76 -4.02
N GLU A 119 3.29 15.71 -3.95
CA GLU A 119 2.40 16.02 -5.07
C GLU A 119 3.16 16.45 -6.31
N ARG A 120 4.29 17.16 -6.16
CA ARG A 120 5.14 17.60 -7.27
C ARG A 120 5.73 16.43 -8.05
N LEU A 121 5.92 15.27 -7.40
CA LEU A 121 6.41 14.04 -8.04
C LEU A 121 5.29 13.14 -8.59
N ARG A 122 4.02 13.47 -8.32
CA ARG A 122 2.88 12.72 -8.86
C ARG A 122 2.77 12.90 -10.37
N GLY A 123 2.25 11.88 -11.05
CA GLY A 123 2.17 11.86 -12.51
C GLY A 123 3.52 11.70 -13.21
N THR A 124 4.60 11.49 -12.45
CA THR A 124 5.94 11.17 -12.99
C THR A 124 6.18 9.65 -12.98
N THR A 125 7.37 9.22 -13.40
CA THR A 125 7.76 7.80 -13.36
C THR A 125 8.27 7.33 -12.00
N ILE A 126 8.43 8.23 -11.01
CA ILE A 126 9.03 7.93 -9.69
C ILE A 126 8.27 6.78 -8.99
N HIS A 127 6.94 6.83 -8.97
CA HIS A 127 6.13 5.78 -8.36
C HIS A 127 6.38 4.39 -8.97
N LYS A 128 6.57 4.30 -10.29
CA LYS A 128 6.93 3.04 -10.95
C LYS A 128 8.34 2.59 -10.59
N LYS A 129 9.27 3.54 -10.51
CA LYS A 129 10.65 3.25 -10.11
C LYS A 129 10.73 2.73 -8.68
N MET A 130 9.91 3.24 -7.74
CA MET A 130 9.83 2.73 -6.36
C MET A 130 9.41 1.26 -6.33
N LEU A 131 8.38 0.88 -7.09
CA LEU A 131 7.93 -0.51 -7.20
C LEU A 131 8.99 -1.40 -7.87
N LEU A 132 9.63 -0.90 -8.93
CA LEU A 132 10.68 -1.64 -9.64
C LEU A 132 11.94 -1.82 -8.78
N PHE A 133 12.26 -0.85 -7.93
CA PHE A 133 13.40 -0.94 -7.02
C PHE A 133 13.30 -2.15 -6.08
N ASN A 134 12.08 -2.50 -5.66
CA ASN A 134 11.82 -3.65 -4.79
C ASN A 134 11.26 -4.87 -5.54
N LYS A 135 11.35 -4.90 -6.87
CA LYS A 135 10.74 -5.96 -7.67
C LYS A 135 11.15 -7.36 -7.24
N GLU A 136 12.44 -7.61 -7.01
CA GLU A 136 12.95 -8.92 -6.59
C GLU A 136 12.39 -9.37 -5.24
N PHE A 137 12.13 -8.43 -4.33
CA PHE A 137 11.49 -8.72 -3.05
C PHE A 137 10.00 -9.01 -3.24
N ILE A 138 9.29 -8.16 -3.99
CA ILE A 138 7.86 -8.29 -4.27
C ILE A 138 7.55 -9.62 -5.00
N ASP A 139 8.40 -10.02 -5.95
CA ASP A 139 8.24 -11.24 -6.73
C ASP A 139 8.33 -12.55 -5.91
N LYS A 140 8.77 -12.48 -4.65
CA LYS A 140 8.78 -13.64 -3.73
C LYS A 140 7.40 -13.99 -3.18
N TYR A 141 6.40 -13.13 -3.39
CA TYR A 141 5.04 -13.29 -2.87
C TYR A 141 4.08 -13.72 -3.97
N ASP A 142 3.08 -14.47 -3.57
CA ASP A 142 2.03 -14.96 -4.47
C ASP A 142 0.95 -13.90 -4.70
N ILE A 143 0.69 -13.08 -3.66
CA ILE A 143 -0.31 -12.03 -3.66
C ILE A 143 0.29 -10.76 -3.06
N VAL A 144 0.13 -9.63 -3.75
CA VAL A 144 0.32 -8.30 -3.18
C VAL A 144 -1.06 -7.69 -2.95
N TRP A 145 -1.27 -7.08 -1.79
CA TRP A 145 -2.53 -6.44 -1.48
C TRP A 145 -2.35 -5.04 -0.85
N CYS A 146 -3.37 -4.21 -0.95
CA CYS A 146 -3.43 -2.92 -0.26
C CYS A 146 -4.88 -2.54 0.09
N ALA A 147 -5.04 -1.71 1.10
CA ALA A 147 -6.28 -1.03 1.43
C ALA A 147 -6.17 0.44 0.96
N VAL A 148 -7.25 0.99 0.42
CA VAL A 148 -7.32 2.36 -0.08
C VAL A 148 -8.60 3.00 0.46
N GLU A 149 -8.48 4.09 1.22
CA GLU A 149 -9.62 4.85 1.68
C GLU A 149 -10.48 5.35 0.51
N LYS A 150 -11.80 5.29 0.65
CA LYS A 150 -12.74 5.69 -0.42
C LYS A 150 -12.64 7.16 -0.80
N SER A 151 -12.25 8.01 0.13
CA SER A 151 -12.00 9.43 -0.09
C SER A 151 -10.87 9.71 -1.09
N LEU A 152 -9.94 8.76 -1.26
CA LEU A 152 -8.76 8.93 -2.09
C LEU A 152 -9.06 8.70 -3.57
N LYS A 153 -8.48 9.53 -4.43
CA LYS A 153 -8.61 9.42 -5.90
C LYS A 153 -7.69 8.36 -6.52
N SER A 154 -6.93 7.63 -5.69
CA SER A 154 -5.92 6.66 -6.16
C SER A 154 -6.48 5.31 -6.63
N HIS A 155 -7.80 5.07 -6.52
CA HIS A 155 -8.42 3.80 -6.93
C HIS A 155 -8.11 3.40 -8.38
N ASN A 156 -8.20 4.35 -9.31
CA ASN A 156 -7.88 4.08 -10.72
C ASN A 156 -6.40 3.77 -10.94
N TYR A 157 -5.52 4.36 -10.13
CA TYR A 157 -4.09 4.08 -10.19
C TYR A 157 -3.79 2.62 -9.88
N TRP A 158 -4.38 2.06 -8.79
CA TRP A 158 -4.19 0.66 -8.43
C TRP A 158 -4.72 -0.29 -9.51
N LYS A 159 -5.88 0.01 -10.09
CA LYS A 159 -6.42 -0.76 -11.24
C LYS A 159 -5.48 -0.72 -12.45
N HIS A 160 -4.89 0.44 -12.77
CA HIS A 160 -3.89 0.53 -13.85
C HIS A 160 -2.61 -0.27 -13.59
N LEU A 161 -2.27 -0.50 -12.33
CA LEU A 161 -1.16 -1.38 -11.95
C LEU A 161 -1.53 -2.88 -12.00
N GLY A 162 -2.76 -3.22 -12.36
CA GLY A 162 -3.28 -4.59 -12.45
C GLY A 162 -3.74 -5.16 -11.12
N PHE A 163 -4.09 -4.30 -10.17
CA PHE A 163 -4.78 -4.72 -8.95
C PHE A 163 -6.29 -4.81 -9.20
N GLU A 164 -6.91 -5.82 -8.60
CA GLU A 164 -8.34 -6.06 -8.66
C GLU A 164 -8.99 -5.84 -7.30
N GLU A 165 -10.16 -5.22 -7.29
CA GLU A 165 -10.95 -4.96 -6.10
C GLU A 165 -11.63 -6.23 -5.64
N ILE A 166 -11.38 -6.64 -4.37
CA ILE A 166 -11.97 -7.86 -3.81
C ILE A 166 -12.98 -7.59 -2.70
N LEU A 167 -12.89 -6.43 -2.05
CA LEU A 167 -13.77 -6.04 -0.97
C LEU A 167 -13.99 -4.53 -0.99
N ASP A 168 -15.24 -4.12 -0.86
CA ASP A 168 -15.69 -2.73 -0.75
C ASP A 168 -16.50 -2.59 0.55
N ILE A 169 -15.97 -1.89 1.53
CA ILE A 169 -16.60 -1.63 2.83
C ILE A 169 -16.69 -0.13 3.10
N ASP A 170 -17.39 0.27 4.17
CA ASP A 170 -17.80 1.66 4.40
C ASP A 170 -16.68 2.70 4.23
N GLU A 171 -15.47 2.42 4.70
CA GLU A 171 -14.36 3.40 4.71
C GLU A 171 -13.28 3.11 3.68
N ALA A 172 -13.13 1.86 3.22
CA ALA A 172 -12.00 1.45 2.38
C ALA A 172 -12.38 0.41 1.33
N LYS A 173 -11.59 0.39 0.25
CA LYS A 173 -11.56 -0.68 -0.76
C LYS A 173 -10.27 -1.47 -0.64
N PHE A 174 -10.39 -2.79 -0.76
CA PHE A 174 -9.26 -3.70 -0.71
C PHE A 174 -8.96 -4.24 -2.09
N TYR A 175 -7.71 -4.14 -2.46
CA TYR A 175 -7.20 -4.51 -3.77
C TYR A 175 -6.16 -5.60 -3.62
N ILE A 176 -6.17 -6.56 -4.55
CA ILE A 176 -5.15 -7.61 -4.65
C ILE A 176 -4.54 -7.65 -6.05
N LYS A 177 -3.29 -8.09 -6.11
CA LYS A 177 -2.60 -8.42 -7.35
C LYS A 177 -1.93 -9.79 -7.21
N PRO A 178 -2.58 -10.86 -7.64
CA PRO A 178 -1.99 -12.19 -7.70
C PRO A 178 -0.84 -12.26 -8.71
N LYS A 179 0.14 -13.11 -8.43
CA LYS A 179 1.33 -13.31 -9.26
C LYS A 179 1.01 -13.80 -10.67
N ASN A 180 -0.07 -14.56 -10.82
CA ASN A 180 -0.46 -15.15 -12.11
C ASN A 180 -1.99 -15.16 -12.32
N LYS A 181 -2.40 -15.33 -13.59
CA LYS A 181 -3.80 -15.31 -13.99
C LYS A 181 -4.63 -16.47 -13.44
N THR A 182 -4.01 -17.63 -13.21
CA THR A 182 -4.70 -18.81 -12.66
C THR A 182 -5.17 -18.52 -11.24
N LEU A 183 -4.28 -18.02 -10.39
CA LEU A 183 -4.62 -17.62 -9.03
C LEU A 183 -5.68 -16.51 -9.00
N MET A 184 -5.61 -15.55 -9.93
CA MET A 184 -6.64 -14.52 -10.07
C MET A 184 -8.01 -15.15 -10.39
N LEU A 185 -8.06 -16.11 -11.31
CA LEU A 185 -9.30 -16.77 -11.68
C LEU A 185 -9.87 -17.58 -10.50
N GLU A 186 -9.05 -18.31 -9.76
CA GLU A 186 -9.46 -19.05 -8.57
C GLU A 186 -10.10 -18.12 -7.53
N ILE A 187 -9.47 -17.00 -7.23
CA ILE A 187 -9.96 -15.99 -6.31
C ILE A 187 -11.33 -15.46 -6.76
N PHE A 188 -11.47 -15.14 -8.05
CA PHE A 188 -12.72 -14.65 -8.60
C PHE A 188 -13.85 -15.69 -8.51
N ILE A 189 -13.57 -16.95 -8.83
CA ILE A 189 -14.56 -18.04 -8.73
C ILE A 189 -15.04 -18.21 -7.29
N ILE A 190 -14.12 -18.23 -6.33
CA ILE A 190 -14.46 -18.37 -4.90
C ILE A 190 -15.30 -17.18 -4.43
N LYS A 191 -14.93 -15.97 -4.82
CA LYS A 191 -15.71 -14.76 -4.50
C LYS A 191 -17.14 -14.87 -5.02
N LEU A 192 -17.32 -15.20 -6.29
CA LEU A 192 -18.64 -15.34 -6.91
C LEU A 192 -19.51 -16.43 -6.28
N LEU A 193 -18.93 -17.59 -5.98
CA LEU A 193 -19.66 -18.69 -5.35
C LEU A 193 -20.13 -18.35 -3.94
N SER A 194 -19.32 -17.65 -3.17
CA SER A 194 -19.69 -17.23 -1.82
C SER A 194 -20.76 -16.12 -1.82
N GLU A 195 -20.71 -15.18 -2.76
CA GLU A 195 -21.74 -14.14 -2.90
C GLU A 195 -23.11 -14.73 -3.33
N GLN A 196 -23.11 -15.84 -4.09
CA GLN A 196 -24.35 -16.57 -4.44
C GLN A 196 -24.93 -17.29 -3.22
N HIS A 197 -24.11 -17.97 -2.44
CA HIS A 197 -24.56 -18.66 -1.22
C HIS A 197 -25.17 -17.73 -0.18
N GLU A 198 -24.64 -16.53 -0.03
CA GLU A 198 -25.21 -15.53 0.89
C GLU A 198 -26.58 -15.03 0.43
N LYS A 199 -26.80 -14.89 -0.87
CA LYS A 199 -28.11 -14.51 -1.43
C LYS A 199 -29.15 -15.60 -1.25
N ASP A 200 -28.78 -16.87 -1.46
CA ASP A 200 -29.68 -18.01 -1.33
C ASP A 200 -30.11 -18.31 0.13
N ASN A 201 -29.27 -17.93 1.11
CA ASN A 201 -29.56 -18.13 2.52
C ASN A 201 -30.36 -16.97 3.19
N ASN A 202 -30.55 -15.86 2.48
CA ASN A 202 -31.34 -14.70 2.96
C ASN A 202 -32.78 -14.69 2.42
N PHE A 203 -33.25 -15.79 1.84
CA PHE A 203 -34.63 -16.10 1.48
C PHE A 203 -35.14 -17.27 2.31
#